data_2505c23811018c41b94310921a70a65a
#
_entry.id   2505c23811018c41b94310921a70a65a
#
_cell.length_a   1.000
_cell.length_b   1.000
_cell.length_c   1.000
_cell.angle_alpha   90.00
_cell.angle_beta   90.00
_cell.angle_gamma   90.00
#
_symmetry.space_group_name_H-M   'P 1'
#
loop_
_entity.id
_entity.type
_entity.pdbx_description
1 polymer ?
#
loop_
_entity_poly.entity_id
_entity_poly.type
_entity_poly.pdbx_seq_one_letter_code
_entity_poly.pdbx_strand_id
1 'polypeptide(L)'
;MDYPADRPGVLVVSAENPDAAAEVRQRTAMRYIPSALLNDNLYRHVYLRYGFEQIIETTLQLDDHGIPQYIATLGRPTIGWSGQKVTAVVLVDPATGAMQRIPKSKFSTLPHWVKRIVPPELALAYNDWFGRFVHGWWNARLGERDVHLPARDEVFGMLLSSDEFVWFVDHTSPASSDQSMTGFTYMDTVSGAMTYYTAAGGEFSSMGAQRAVGSNPIVRQGRLVPTQPILYNTFSANTWVVPLVAESGKYQSLALVQASNGHVVVGNVNAGAPQNDALAQYRVFLGNRAEAGVAQAAISGTVERIAVSQAAIYVVLRGDRRIFSVSDVTNASALLAKPGDQVSFNASMDAQRQWIVQSFKNETLRK
;
A
#
# COMPACT_ATOMS: atom_id res chain seq x y z
N MET A 1 38.02 26.13 -4.74
CA MET A 1 36.65 26.54 -5.06
C MET A 1 35.87 26.48 -3.78
N ASP A 2 35.63 27.64 -3.18
CA ASP A 2 34.77 27.73 -2.00
C ASP A 2 33.33 27.55 -2.48
N TYR A 3 32.71 26.45 -2.04
CA TYR A 3 31.29 26.29 -2.26
C TYR A 3 30.53 27.27 -1.38
N PRO A 4 29.52 27.99 -1.90
CA PRO A 4 28.79 28.98 -1.11
C PRO A 4 28.18 28.30 0.13
N ALA A 5 28.31 29.00 1.26
CA ALA A 5 27.79 28.56 2.57
C ALA A 5 26.23 28.43 2.59
N ASP A 6 25.56 28.96 1.59
CA ASP A 6 24.10 28.99 1.45
C ASP A 6 23.60 27.85 0.53
N ARG A 7 23.95 26.62 0.83
CA ARG A 7 23.29 25.50 0.12
C ARG A 7 21.86 25.37 0.63
N PRO A 8 20.87 25.28 -0.30
CA PRO A 8 19.50 25.01 0.10
C PRO A 8 19.47 23.70 0.91
N GLY A 9 18.77 23.73 2.02
CA GLY A 9 18.62 22.57 2.88
C GLY A 9 17.73 21.48 2.26
N VAL A 10 16.88 20.91 3.05
CA VAL A 10 15.95 19.84 2.64
C VAL A 10 14.58 20.46 2.35
N LEU A 11 13.96 20.05 1.25
CA LEU A 11 12.56 20.31 0.96
C LEU A 11 11.71 19.21 1.60
N VAL A 12 10.82 19.59 2.50
CA VAL A 12 9.87 18.67 3.14
C VAL A 12 8.49 18.90 2.57
N VAL A 13 7.86 17.82 2.08
CA VAL A 13 6.51 17.85 1.51
C VAL A 13 5.65 16.85 2.29
N SER A 14 4.43 17.22 2.63
CA SER A 14 3.48 16.30 3.26
C SER A 14 3.07 15.21 2.27
N ALA A 15 3.15 13.95 2.70
CA ALA A 15 2.63 12.82 1.94
C ALA A 15 1.11 12.62 2.13
N GLU A 16 0.52 13.21 3.18
CA GLU A 16 -0.88 13.05 3.54
C GLU A 16 -1.76 14.18 3.02
N ASN A 17 -1.21 15.39 2.92
CA ASN A 17 -1.94 16.57 2.47
C ASN A 17 -1.29 17.17 1.21
N PRO A 18 -1.86 16.93 0.01
CA PRO A 18 -1.32 17.43 -1.24
C PRO A 18 -1.39 18.96 -1.37
N ASP A 19 -2.23 19.62 -0.57
CA ASP A 19 -2.40 21.09 -0.57
C ASP A 19 -1.47 21.77 0.45
N ALA A 20 -0.72 21.00 1.24
CA ALA A 20 0.26 21.55 2.17
C ALA A 20 1.42 22.21 1.41
N ALA A 21 1.77 23.41 1.80
CA ALA A 21 2.94 24.10 1.24
C ALA A 21 4.22 23.33 1.55
N ALA A 22 5.11 23.22 0.56
CA ALA A 22 6.42 22.64 0.76
C ALA A 22 7.26 23.52 1.71
N GLU A 23 7.84 22.90 2.72
CA GLU A 23 8.70 23.56 3.72
C GLU A 23 10.17 23.43 3.30
N VAL A 24 10.84 24.56 3.09
CA VAL A 24 12.29 24.58 2.85
C VAL A 24 13.01 24.76 4.18
N ARG A 25 13.71 23.73 4.65
CA ARG A 25 14.54 23.79 5.86
C ARG A 25 15.95 24.23 5.51
N GLN A 26 16.20 25.55 5.55
CA GLN A 26 17.47 26.16 5.14
C GLN A 26 18.62 25.98 6.14
N ARG A 27 18.38 25.54 7.39
CA ARG A 27 19.38 25.54 8.47
C ARG A 27 20.32 24.33 8.48
N THR A 28 20.23 23.44 7.49
CA THR A 28 21.07 22.24 7.46
C THR A 28 22.06 22.35 6.31
N ALA A 29 23.24 22.90 6.62
CA ALA A 29 24.35 22.86 5.67
C ALA A 29 24.68 21.40 5.33
N MET A 30 24.51 20.99 4.07
CA MET A 30 24.84 19.64 3.60
C MET A 30 26.11 19.70 2.76
N ARG A 31 27.23 19.42 3.38
CA ARG A 31 28.55 19.39 2.72
C ARG A 31 28.81 18.03 2.07
N TYR A 32 28.58 16.94 2.81
CA TYR A 32 28.82 15.58 2.34
C TYR A 32 27.56 15.03 1.69
N ILE A 33 27.50 15.09 0.36
CA ILE A 33 26.37 14.61 -0.44
C ILE A 33 26.84 13.69 -1.57
N PRO A 34 26.00 12.79 -2.12
CA PRO A 34 26.36 11.90 -3.20
C PRO A 34 26.88 12.60 -4.45
N SER A 35 26.35 13.77 -4.77
CA SER A 35 26.71 14.56 -5.96
C SER A 35 27.87 15.54 -5.74
N ALA A 36 28.44 15.62 -4.54
CA ALA A 36 29.59 16.49 -4.29
C ALA A 36 30.85 15.97 -4.96
N LEU A 37 31.82 16.87 -5.15
CA LEU A 37 33.09 16.53 -5.76
C LEU A 37 34.17 16.21 -4.70
N LEU A 38 35.14 15.40 -5.11
CA LEU A 38 36.36 15.11 -4.36
C LEU A 38 36.11 14.67 -2.90
N ASN A 39 36.61 15.45 -1.93
CA ASN A 39 36.59 15.09 -0.51
C ASN A 39 35.20 15.26 0.14
N ASP A 40 34.31 16.00 -0.48
CA ASP A 40 32.96 16.24 0.00
C ASP A 40 31.95 15.19 -0.60
N ASN A 41 32.43 14.32 -1.50
CA ASN A 41 31.61 13.24 -2.02
C ASN A 41 31.35 12.19 -0.92
N LEU A 42 30.07 11.94 -0.64
CA LEU A 42 29.63 11.05 0.42
C LEU A 42 30.14 9.61 0.24
N TYR A 43 30.03 9.05 -0.99
CA TYR A 43 30.50 7.69 -1.27
C TYR A 43 31.99 7.55 -1.03
N ARG A 44 32.78 8.51 -1.54
CA ARG A 44 34.22 8.53 -1.32
C ARG A 44 34.57 8.65 0.16
N HIS A 45 33.83 9.52 0.89
CA HIS A 45 34.05 9.72 2.32
C HIS A 45 33.83 8.46 3.12
N VAL A 46 32.72 7.73 2.89
CA VAL A 46 32.43 6.44 3.53
C VAL A 46 33.45 5.36 3.07
N TYR A 47 33.73 5.30 1.76
CA TYR A 47 34.66 4.31 1.21
C TYR A 47 36.08 4.44 1.77
N LEU A 48 36.62 5.64 1.91
CA LEU A 48 37.97 5.84 2.46
C LEU A 48 38.11 5.34 3.91
N ARG A 49 37.01 5.25 4.65
CA ARG A 49 37.04 4.76 6.03
C ARG A 49 36.63 3.30 6.17
N TYR A 50 35.75 2.80 5.30
CA TYR A 50 35.16 1.46 5.39
C TYR A 50 35.27 0.66 4.09
N GLY A 51 36.28 0.91 3.29
CA GLY A 51 36.47 0.35 1.94
C GLY A 51 36.64 -1.16 1.83
N PHE A 52 36.66 -1.88 2.95
CA PHE A 52 36.63 -3.36 2.97
C PHE A 52 35.22 -3.94 2.81
N GLU A 53 34.20 -3.08 2.88
CA GLU A 53 32.79 -3.45 2.68
C GLU A 53 32.22 -2.66 1.52
N GLN A 54 31.34 -3.28 0.78
CA GLN A 54 30.68 -2.65 -0.37
C GLN A 54 29.57 -1.71 0.13
N ILE A 55 29.55 -0.48 -0.36
CA ILE A 55 28.39 0.41 -0.15
C ILE A 55 27.29 -0.05 -1.12
N ILE A 56 26.21 -0.58 -0.55
CA ILE A 56 25.06 -1.07 -1.33
C ILE A 56 24.20 0.11 -1.77
N GLU A 57 23.81 0.96 -0.81
CA GLU A 57 22.98 2.16 -1.06
C GLU A 57 23.31 3.24 -0.03
N THR A 58 22.98 4.49 -0.38
CA THR A 58 22.92 5.60 0.57
C THR A 58 21.54 6.25 0.52
N THR A 59 20.90 6.42 1.67
CA THR A 59 19.59 7.07 1.78
C THR A 59 19.67 8.28 2.69
N LEU A 60 18.89 9.31 2.38
CA LEU A 60 18.71 10.48 3.24
C LEU A 60 17.44 10.26 4.06
N GLN A 61 17.55 10.36 5.39
CA GLN A 61 16.41 10.33 6.30
C GLN A 61 16.52 11.50 7.28
N LEU A 62 15.39 11.92 7.84
CA LEU A 62 15.37 12.94 8.87
C LEU A 62 15.40 12.27 10.23
N ASP A 63 16.23 12.79 11.14
CA ASP A 63 16.22 12.36 12.55
C ASP A 63 14.99 12.88 13.32
N ASP A 64 14.87 12.52 14.59
CA ASP A 64 13.72 12.91 15.43
C ASP A 64 13.61 14.43 15.63
N HIS A 65 14.65 15.20 15.30
CA HIS A 65 14.67 16.66 15.30
C HIS A 65 14.44 17.28 13.92
N GLY A 66 14.21 16.43 12.91
CA GLY A 66 14.06 16.83 11.52
C GLY A 66 15.36 17.27 10.85
N ILE A 67 16.51 16.84 11.40
CA ILE A 67 17.83 17.08 10.82
C ILE A 67 18.17 15.96 9.84
N PRO A 68 18.60 16.27 8.60
CA PRO A 68 18.94 15.25 7.63
C PRO A 68 20.19 14.45 8.06
N GLN A 69 20.10 13.13 7.92
CA GLN A 69 21.17 12.19 8.13
C GLN A 69 21.26 11.26 6.93
N TYR A 70 22.48 10.94 6.49
CA TYR A 70 22.65 9.86 5.51
C TYR A 70 22.86 8.52 6.22
N ILE A 71 22.24 7.51 5.64
CA ILE A 71 22.44 6.12 6.03
C ILE A 71 23.11 5.42 4.86
N ALA A 72 24.36 5.01 5.02
CA ALA A 72 25.06 4.18 4.06
C ALA A 72 24.98 2.71 4.49
N THR A 73 24.27 1.91 3.70
CA THR A 73 24.17 0.46 3.91
C THR A 73 25.40 -0.23 3.37
N LEU A 74 26.10 -0.94 4.25
CA LEU A 74 27.28 -1.72 3.92
C LEU A 74 26.94 -3.21 3.82
N GLY A 75 27.59 -3.88 2.89
CA GLY A 75 27.41 -5.31 2.69
C GLY A 75 28.61 -6.02 2.11
N ARG A 76 28.46 -7.34 2.01
CA ARG A 76 29.47 -8.22 1.37
C ARG A 76 28.77 -9.20 0.44
N PRO A 77 29.38 -9.50 -0.69
CA PRO A 77 28.90 -10.59 -1.53
C PRO A 77 29.12 -11.94 -0.83
N THR A 78 28.19 -12.86 -0.99
CA THR A 78 28.25 -14.20 -0.40
C THR A 78 28.51 -15.29 -1.42
N ILE A 79 28.27 -15.02 -2.73
CA ILE A 79 28.44 -15.96 -3.84
C ILE A 79 29.24 -15.23 -4.92
N GLY A 80 30.55 -15.38 -4.93
CA GLY A 80 31.43 -14.64 -5.83
C GLY A 80 31.26 -13.12 -5.62
N TRP A 81 30.80 -12.41 -6.66
CA TRP A 81 30.50 -10.96 -6.62
C TRP A 81 29.02 -10.64 -6.43
N SER A 82 28.19 -11.66 -6.28
CA SER A 82 26.74 -11.54 -6.10
C SER A 82 26.28 -12.04 -4.72
N GLY A 83 24.97 -12.05 -4.49
CA GLY A 83 24.42 -12.52 -3.24
C GLY A 83 24.74 -11.59 -2.08
N GLN A 84 24.56 -10.29 -2.27
CA GLN A 84 24.93 -9.28 -1.27
C GLN A 84 24.14 -9.47 0.03
N LYS A 85 24.86 -9.39 1.16
CA LYS A 85 24.30 -9.46 2.51
C LYS A 85 24.67 -8.22 3.29
N VAL A 86 23.68 -7.56 3.87
CA VAL A 86 23.89 -6.40 4.75
C VAL A 86 24.69 -6.84 5.98
N THR A 87 25.78 -6.12 6.26
CA THR A 87 26.70 -6.38 7.38
C THR A 87 26.68 -5.27 8.42
N ALA A 88 26.48 -4.02 7.99
CA ALA A 88 26.46 -2.85 8.84
C ALA A 88 25.73 -1.69 8.17
N VAL A 89 25.49 -0.64 8.93
CA VAL A 89 25.13 0.68 8.42
C VAL A 89 26.11 1.71 8.97
N VAL A 90 26.28 2.80 8.21
CA VAL A 90 27.02 3.97 8.66
C VAL A 90 26.04 5.14 8.65
N LEU A 91 25.80 5.72 9.82
CA LEU A 91 25.10 6.99 9.94
C LEU A 91 26.11 8.10 9.67
N VAL A 92 25.78 9.02 8.78
CA VAL A 92 26.66 10.12 8.39
C VAL A 92 25.95 11.45 8.57
N ASP A 93 26.51 12.31 9.39
CA ASP A 93 26.07 13.72 9.47
C ASP A 93 26.54 14.46 8.19
N PRO A 94 25.64 14.92 7.33
CA PRO A 94 26.02 15.56 6.09
C PRO A 94 26.68 16.93 6.27
N ALA A 95 26.55 17.57 7.42
CA ALA A 95 27.16 18.88 7.69
C ALA A 95 28.64 18.73 8.08
N THR A 96 28.93 17.81 8.98
CA THR A 96 30.26 17.64 9.59
C THR A 96 31.07 16.51 8.96
N GLY A 97 30.42 15.53 8.33
CA GLY A 97 31.01 14.30 7.86
C GLY A 97 31.28 13.29 8.98
N ALA A 98 30.78 13.53 10.21
CA ALA A 98 30.89 12.58 11.30
C ALA A 98 30.22 11.26 10.94
N MET A 99 30.87 10.14 11.23
CA MET A 99 30.39 8.81 10.85
C MET A 99 30.32 7.89 12.06
N GLN A 100 29.19 7.18 12.18
CA GLN A 100 29.00 6.12 13.16
C GLN A 100 28.63 4.81 12.45
N ARG A 101 29.52 3.81 12.53
CA ARG A 101 29.24 2.47 12.00
C ARG A 101 28.55 1.60 13.04
N ILE A 102 27.42 1.02 12.68
CA ILE A 102 26.63 0.11 13.51
C ILE A 102 26.57 -1.25 12.81
N PRO A 103 27.13 -2.32 13.38
CA PRO A 103 27.09 -3.65 12.78
C PRO A 103 25.69 -4.24 12.88
N LYS A 104 25.33 -5.16 11.97
CA LYS A 104 24.00 -5.80 11.91
C LYS A 104 23.57 -6.42 13.23
N SER A 105 24.50 -6.96 14.01
CA SER A 105 24.22 -7.53 15.34
C SER A 105 23.71 -6.52 16.37
N LYS A 106 23.85 -5.23 16.09
CA LYS A 106 23.43 -4.13 16.96
C LYS A 106 22.28 -3.29 16.34
N PHE A 107 21.58 -3.79 15.34
CA PHE A 107 20.47 -3.04 14.71
C PHE A 107 19.32 -2.75 15.69
N SER A 108 19.16 -3.54 16.73
CA SER A 108 18.22 -3.24 17.82
C SER A 108 18.54 -1.97 18.61
N THR A 109 19.75 -1.42 18.47
CA THR A 109 20.17 -0.16 19.12
C THR A 109 20.09 1.06 18.18
N LEU A 110 19.60 0.87 16.97
CA LEU A 110 19.41 1.98 16.02
C LEU A 110 18.37 2.98 16.54
N PRO A 111 18.56 4.27 16.25
CA PRO A 111 17.54 5.27 16.52
C PRO A 111 16.22 4.98 15.79
N HIS A 112 15.09 5.35 16.37
CA HIS A 112 13.76 5.10 15.80
C HIS A 112 13.51 5.75 14.43
N TRP A 113 14.20 6.84 14.12
CA TRP A 113 14.11 7.51 12.84
C TRP A 113 14.77 6.72 11.68
N VAL A 114 15.59 5.71 11.97
CA VAL A 114 16.17 4.84 10.95
C VAL A 114 15.10 3.84 10.50
N LYS A 115 14.42 4.15 9.42
CA LYS A 115 13.29 3.36 8.92
C LYS A 115 13.64 2.49 7.72
N ARG A 116 14.75 2.75 7.01
CA ARG A 116 15.12 2.01 5.81
C ARG A 116 16.63 1.76 5.75
N ILE A 117 17.00 0.48 5.73
CA ILE A 117 18.37 0.00 5.58
C ILE A 117 18.49 -0.92 4.37
N VAL A 118 17.55 -1.86 4.22
CA VAL A 118 17.54 -2.79 3.09
C VAL A 118 17.02 -2.05 1.85
N PRO A 119 17.84 -1.89 0.79
CA PRO A 119 17.38 -1.25 -0.43
C PRO A 119 16.33 -2.06 -1.17
N PRO A 120 15.49 -1.41 -2.00
CA PRO A 120 14.46 -2.09 -2.78
C PRO A 120 15.02 -3.18 -3.70
N GLU A 121 16.15 -2.93 -4.37
CA GLU A 121 16.79 -3.89 -5.27
C GLU A 121 17.29 -5.13 -4.51
N LEU A 122 17.80 -4.94 -3.31
CA LEU A 122 18.25 -6.05 -2.47
C LEU A 122 17.06 -6.83 -1.90
N ALA A 123 15.98 -6.14 -1.54
CA ALA A 123 14.75 -6.78 -1.09
C ALA A 123 14.12 -7.63 -2.21
N LEU A 124 14.11 -7.11 -3.44
CA LEU A 124 13.67 -7.86 -4.62
C LEU A 124 14.54 -9.11 -4.85
N ALA A 125 15.87 -8.95 -4.78
CA ALA A 125 16.79 -10.08 -4.94
C ALA A 125 16.58 -11.15 -3.86
N TYR A 126 16.34 -10.77 -2.62
CA TYR A 126 16.05 -11.73 -1.54
C TYR A 126 14.73 -12.47 -1.78
N ASN A 127 13.71 -11.80 -2.31
CA ASN A 127 12.44 -12.41 -2.69
C ASN A 127 12.61 -13.38 -3.87
N ASP A 128 13.37 -13.01 -4.91
CA ASP A 128 13.67 -13.90 -6.03
C ASP A 128 14.41 -15.15 -5.54
N TRP A 129 15.45 -15.01 -4.72
CA TRP A 129 16.20 -16.17 -4.22
C TRP A 129 15.34 -17.05 -3.32
N PHE A 130 14.52 -16.47 -2.46
CA PHE A 130 13.61 -17.20 -1.59
C PHE A 130 12.66 -18.10 -2.39
N GLY A 131 11.99 -17.55 -3.39
CA GLY A 131 11.02 -18.31 -4.16
C GLY A 131 11.66 -19.22 -5.23
N ARG A 132 12.73 -18.78 -5.87
CA ARG A 132 13.44 -19.55 -6.91
C ARG A 132 14.13 -20.78 -6.33
N PHE A 133 14.77 -20.66 -5.18
CA PHE A 133 15.56 -21.72 -4.59
C PHE A 133 14.88 -22.42 -3.42
N VAL A 134 13.55 -22.40 -3.38
CA VAL A 134 12.73 -22.98 -2.28
C VAL A 134 13.10 -24.43 -1.95
N HIS A 135 13.45 -25.26 -2.94
CA HIS A 135 13.94 -26.62 -2.76
C HIS A 135 15.39 -26.79 -3.29
N GLY A 136 16.16 -25.72 -3.28
CA GLY A 136 17.56 -25.69 -3.69
C GLY A 136 17.79 -25.53 -5.20
N TRP A 137 19.07 -25.46 -5.56
CA TRP A 137 19.49 -25.10 -6.93
C TRP A 137 19.03 -26.11 -7.99
N TRP A 138 19.06 -27.39 -7.69
CA TRP A 138 18.65 -28.45 -8.64
C TRP A 138 17.16 -28.36 -8.96
N ASN A 139 16.32 -28.08 -7.96
CA ASN A 139 14.89 -27.88 -8.17
C ASN A 139 14.61 -26.67 -9.07
N ALA A 140 15.34 -25.57 -8.86
CA ALA A 140 15.19 -24.35 -9.66
C ALA A 140 15.54 -24.56 -11.16
N ARG A 141 16.28 -25.61 -11.50
CA ARG A 141 16.76 -25.90 -12.87
C ARG A 141 16.02 -27.04 -13.56
N LEU A 142 15.55 -28.03 -12.82
CA LEU A 142 15.07 -29.28 -13.41
C LEU A 142 13.65 -29.67 -12.95
N GLY A 143 13.26 -29.32 -11.74
CA GLY A 143 12.00 -29.76 -11.16
C GLY A 143 10.93 -28.68 -11.09
N GLU A 144 11.31 -27.45 -10.90
CA GLU A 144 10.48 -26.24 -10.73
C GLU A 144 9.31 -26.42 -9.74
N ARG A 145 9.46 -27.40 -8.81
CA ARG A 145 8.42 -27.69 -7.82
C ARG A 145 8.35 -26.55 -6.81
N ASP A 146 7.15 -26.02 -6.60
CA ASP A 146 6.84 -24.92 -5.68
C ASP A 146 7.68 -23.67 -5.92
N VAL A 147 8.32 -23.54 -7.09
CA VAL A 147 9.05 -22.34 -7.47
C VAL A 147 8.05 -21.20 -7.68
N HIS A 148 8.32 -20.09 -7.04
CA HIS A 148 7.55 -18.87 -7.20
C HIS A 148 8.49 -17.67 -7.30
N LEU A 149 8.10 -16.66 -8.06
CA LEU A 149 8.93 -15.51 -8.37
C LEU A 149 8.18 -14.21 -8.01
N PRO A 150 8.88 -13.12 -7.72
CA PRO A 150 8.25 -11.83 -7.64
C PRO A 150 7.39 -11.57 -8.89
N ALA A 151 6.15 -11.13 -8.70
CA ALA A 151 5.24 -10.86 -9.81
C ALA A 151 5.68 -9.62 -10.61
N ARG A 152 6.56 -8.78 -10.03
CA ARG A 152 7.11 -7.56 -10.63
C ARG A 152 8.61 -7.46 -10.37
N ASP A 153 9.29 -6.67 -11.18
CA ASP A 153 10.71 -6.32 -11.01
C ASP A 153 10.90 -5.14 -10.04
N GLU A 154 9.98 -4.95 -9.11
CA GLU A 154 10.01 -3.87 -8.11
C GLU A 154 9.37 -4.33 -6.80
N VAL A 155 9.75 -3.68 -5.69
CA VAL A 155 9.14 -3.89 -4.37
C VAL A 155 8.32 -2.67 -3.97
N PHE A 156 7.35 -2.86 -3.09
CA PHE A 156 6.47 -1.80 -2.65
C PHE A 156 6.71 -1.45 -1.19
N GLY A 157 7.01 -0.17 -0.92
CA GLY A 157 7.12 0.31 0.45
C GLY A 157 5.73 0.50 1.06
N MET A 158 5.50 -0.10 2.22
CA MET A 158 4.26 0.05 2.97
C MET A 158 4.55 0.45 4.41
N LEU A 159 3.73 1.33 4.95
CA LEU A 159 3.69 1.63 6.37
C LEU A 159 2.58 0.80 7.00
N LEU A 160 2.93 -0.06 7.94
CA LEU A 160 1.96 -0.82 8.71
C LEU A 160 1.37 0.02 9.86
N SER A 161 0.26 -0.43 10.43
CA SER A 161 -0.42 0.25 11.55
C SER A 161 0.47 0.44 12.79
N SER A 162 1.56 -0.32 12.90
CA SER A 162 2.57 -0.27 13.96
C SER A 162 3.68 0.74 13.73
N ASP A 163 3.59 1.63 12.75
CA ASP A 163 4.65 2.55 12.32
C ASP A 163 5.92 1.81 11.80
N GLU A 164 5.77 0.56 11.41
CA GLU A 164 6.81 -0.23 10.78
C GLU A 164 6.78 -0.04 9.27
N PHE A 165 7.93 0.29 8.68
CA PHE A 165 8.06 0.38 7.24
C PHE A 165 8.56 -0.96 6.70
N VAL A 166 7.80 -1.54 5.76
CA VAL A 166 8.10 -2.86 5.18
C VAL A 166 8.13 -2.80 3.66
N TRP A 167 8.92 -3.69 3.06
CA TRP A 167 8.81 -4.02 1.65
C TRP A 167 7.76 -5.11 1.47
N PHE A 168 6.82 -4.85 0.58
CA PHE A 168 5.82 -5.82 0.13
C PHE A 168 6.19 -6.32 -1.26
N VAL A 169 6.11 -7.64 -1.47
CA VAL A 169 6.30 -8.28 -2.77
C VAL A 169 5.28 -9.39 -2.90
N ASP A 170 4.47 -9.35 -3.94
CA ASP A 170 3.64 -10.48 -4.32
C ASP A 170 4.40 -11.44 -5.24
N HIS A 171 4.10 -12.72 -5.11
CA HIS A 171 4.73 -13.81 -5.85
C HIS A 171 3.73 -14.50 -6.77
N THR A 172 4.22 -14.94 -7.92
CA THR A 172 3.47 -15.70 -8.93
C THR A 172 4.25 -16.95 -9.32
N SER A 173 3.62 -17.83 -10.07
CA SER A 173 4.31 -19.00 -10.65
C SER A 173 5.33 -18.58 -11.72
N PRO A 174 6.31 -19.41 -12.07
CA PRO A 174 7.27 -19.13 -13.16
C PRO A 174 6.63 -18.98 -14.54
N ALA A 175 5.39 -19.43 -14.72
CA ALA A 175 4.69 -19.35 -15.99
C ALA A 175 4.34 -17.89 -16.32
N SER A 176 4.88 -17.34 -17.39
CA SER A 176 4.73 -15.94 -17.79
C SER A 176 3.28 -15.49 -18.10
N SER A 177 2.39 -16.45 -18.36
CA SER A 177 0.97 -16.21 -18.60
C SER A 177 0.12 -16.22 -17.33
N ASP A 178 0.68 -16.67 -16.21
CA ASP A 178 -0.04 -16.77 -14.95
C ASP A 178 -0.23 -15.38 -14.34
N GLN A 179 -1.46 -15.07 -13.98
CA GLN A 179 -1.85 -13.82 -13.31
C GLN A 179 -2.26 -14.07 -11.86
N SER A 180 -2.12 -15.32 -11.41
CA SER A 180 -2.46 -15.71 -10.05
C SER A 180 -1.29 -15.44 -9.10
N MET A 181 -1.64 -15.10 -7.88
CA MET A 181 -0.72 -14.92 -6.77
C MET A 181 -0.53 -16.25 -6.04
N THR A 182 0.72 -16.67 -5.88
CA THR A 182 1.06 -17.84 -5.05
C THR A 182 1.16 -17.47 -3.57
N GLY A 183 1.50 -16.21 -3.29
CA GLY A 183 1.63 -15.64 -1.97
C GLY A 183 2.26 -14.27 -2.03
N PHE A 184 2.57 -13.71 -0.87
CA PHE A 184 3.24 -12.43 -0.75
C PHE A 184 4.15 -12.39 0.46
N THR A 185 5.11 -11.49 0.45
CA THR A 185 6.04 -11.27 1.56
C THR A 185 5.90 -9.87 2.13
N TYR A 186 6.07 -9.79 3.46
CA TYR A 186 6.48 -8.57 4.13
C TYR A 186 7.91 -8.73 4.60
N MET A 187 8.77 -7.78 4.24
CA MET A 187 10.15 -7.72 4.70
C MET A 187 10.38 -6.45 5.49
N ASP A 188 10.77 -6.58 6.75
CA ASP A 188 11.18 -5.45 7.57
C ASP A 188 12.39 -4.75 6.94
N THR A 189 12.27 -3.46 6.69
CA THR A 189 13.28 -2.68 5.94
C THR A 189 14.55 -2.40 6.73
N VAL A 190 14.54 -2.60 8.03
CA VAL A 190 15.70 -2.39 8.93
C VAL A 190 16.46 -3.70 9.12
N SER A 191 15.79 -4.74 9.59
CA SER A 191 16.42 -6.03 9.91
C SER A 191 16.62 -6.93 8.68
N GLY A 192 15.76 -6.76 7.65
CA GLY A 192 15.66 -7.68 6.52
C GLY A 192 14.96 -8.99 6.86
N ALA A 193 14.27 -9.08 8.00
CA ALA A 193 13.43 -10.22 8.34
C ALA A 193 12.24 -10.29 7.39
N MET A 194 11.98 -11.46 6.81
CA MET A 194 10.95 -11.66 5.81
C MET A 194 9.95 -12.70 6.28
N THR A 195 8.66 -12.40 6.15
CA THR A 195 7.56 -13.32 6.40
C THR A 195 6.80 -13.55 5.10
N TYR A 196 6.62 -14.82 4.72
CA TYR A 196 5.84 -15.22 3.56
C TYR A 196 4.45 -15.68 3.95
N TYR A 197 3.44 -15.17 3.27
CA TYR A 197 2.04 -15.54 3.42
C TYR A 197 1.58 -16.24 2.15
N THR A 198 1.13 -17.47 2.29
CA THR A 198 0.60 -18.25 1.17
C THR A 198 -0.78 -17.73 0.77
N ALA A 199 -1.02 -17.51 -0.51
CA ALA A 199 -2.34 -17.16 -1.01
C ALA A 199 -3.29 -18.35 -0.94
N ALA A 200 -4.58 -18.10 -0.85
CA ALA A 200 -5.63 -19.14 -0.80
C ALA A 200 -5.80 -19.92 -2.12
N GLY A 201 -5.04 -19.58 -3.15
CA GLY A 201 -5.11 -20.13 -4.49
C GLY A 201 -6.13 -19.41 -5.40
N GLY A 202 -5.72 -19.13 -6.63
CA GLY A 202 -6.55 -18.43 -7.62
C GLY A 202 -6.74 -16.94 -7.39
N GLU A 203 -6.08 -16.36 -6.40
CA GLU A 203 -6.08 -14.91 -6.20
C GLU A 203 -5.23 -14.22 -7.27
N PHE A 204 -5.70 -13.05 -7.72
CA PHE A 204 -4.97 -12.23 -8.70
C PHE A 204 -3.70 -11.65 -8.09
N SER A 205 -2.60 -11.68 -8.85
CA SER A 205 -1.38 -10.94 -8.53
C SER A 205 -1.58 -9.43 -8.77
N SER A 206 -0.63 -8.61 -8.30
CA SER A 206 -0.62 -7.16 -8.55
C SER A 206 -0.69 -6.84 -10.05
N MET A 207 0.02 -7.61 -10.89
CA MET A 207 -0.05 -7.47 -12.35
C MET A 207 -1.43 -7.83 -12.90
N GLY A 208 -2.04 -8.91 -12.41
CA GLY A 208 -3.40 -9.30 -12.77
C GLY A 208 -4.41 -8.22 -12.40
N ALA A 209 -4.33 -7.69 -11.19
CA ALA A 209 -5.18 -6.61 -10.73
C ALA A 209 -5.02 -5.33 -11.56
N GLN A 210 -3.78 -4.92 -11.87
CA GLN A 210 -3.54 -3.74 -12.70
C GLN A 210 -4.08 -3.89 -14.12
N ARG A 211 -3.94 -5.07 -14.73
CA ARG A 211 -4.53 -5.37 -16.05
C ARG A 211 -6.07 -5.33 -16.01
N ALA A 212 -6.67 -5.90 -14.96
CA ALA A 212 -8.12 -5.87 -14.77
C ALA A 212 -8.63 -4.42 -14.68
N VAL A 213 -7.96 -3.56 -13.91
CA VAL A 213 -8.29 -2.13 -13.83
C VAL A 213 -8.10 -1.44 -15.17
N GLY A 214 -6.97 -1.66 -15.86
CA GLY A 214 -6.70 -1.05 -17.17
C GLY A 214 -7.67 -1.46 -18.27
N SER A 215 -8.30 -2.63 -18.15
CA SER A 215 -9.34 -3.10 -19.07
C SER A 215 -10.75 -2.57 -18.75
N ASN A 216 -10.95 -1.97 -17.56
CA ASN A 216 -12.24 -1.45 -17.13
C ASN A 216 -12.71 -0.30 -18.03
N PRO A 217 -13.96 -0.30 -18.53
CA PRO A 217 -14.48 0.72 -19.43
C PRO A 217 -14.39 2.15 -18.88
N ILE A 218 -14.64 2.35 -17.58
CA ILE A 218 -14.57 3.66 -16.93
C ILE A 218 -13.13 4.21 -16.97
N VAL A 219 -12.16 3.36 -16.69
CA VAL A 219 -10.74 3.71 -16.69
C VAL A 219 -10.28 4.07 -18.12
N ARG A 220 -10.67 3.26 -19.10
CA ARG A 220 -10.31 3.50 -20.51
C ARG A 220 -10.95 4.75 -21.09
N GLN A 221 -12.26 4.96 -20.84
CA GLN A 221 -12.97 6.15 -21.32
C GLN A 221 -12.46 7.43 -20.65
N GLY A 222 -12.13 7.34 -19.35
CA GLY A 222 -11.55 8.45 -18.58
C GLY A 222 -10.07 8.70 -18.89
N ARG A 223 -9.40 7.90 -19.73
CA ARG A 223 -7.96 7.94 -19.99
C ARG A 223 -7.14 7.94 -18.69
N LEU A 224 -7.59 7.13 -17.72
CA LEU A 224 -6.94 7.01 -16.44
C LEU A 224 -5.83 5.96 -16.52
N VAL A 225 -4.72 6.25 -15.85
CA VAL A 225 -3.58 5.33 -15.77
C VAL A 225 -3.60 4.65 -14.41
N PRO A 226 -3.77 3.32 -14.36
CA PRO A 226 -3.68 2.57 -13.11
C PRO A 226 -2.21 2.55 -12.66
N THR A 227 -1.97 3.03 -11.45
CA THR A 227 -0.66 2.99 -10.84
C THR A 227 -0.43 1.68 -10.09
N GLN A 228 0.44 1.69 -9.15
CA GLN A 228 0.88 0.55 -8.36
C GLN A 228 -0.25 -0.03 -7.50
N PRO A 229 -0.63 -1.31 -7.69
CA PRO A 229 -1.57 -2.00 -6.80
C PRO A 229 -0.92 -2.32 -5.45
N ILE A 230 -1.65 -2.08 -4.37
CA ILE A 230 -1.24 -2.44 -3.00
C ILE A 230 -2.32 -3.35 -2.40
N LEU A 231 -1.92 -4.47 -1.81
CA LEU A 231 -2.85 -5.43 -1.22
C LEU A 231 -3.23 -5.00 0.21
N TYR A 232 -4.51 -4.87 0.44
CA TYR A 232 -5.08 -4.63 1.77
C TYR A 232 -6.16 -5.65 2.09
N ASN A 233 -6.39 -5.90 3.37
CA ASN A 233 -7.60 -6.57 3.82
C ASN A 233 -8.69 -5.51 4.01
N THR A 234 -9.57 -5.38 3.01
CA THR A 234 -10.65 -4.39 3.00
C THR A 234 -11.98 -5.10 3.19
N PHE A 235 -12.70 -4.80 4.27
CA PHE A 235 -13.96 -5.45 4.65
C PHE A 235 -13.85 -6.99 4.70
N SER A 236 -12.76 -7.50 5.29
CA SER A 236 -12.44 -8.94 5.39
C SER A 236 -12.21 -9.66 4.06
N ALA A 237 -11.97 -8.93 2.99
CA ALA A 237 -11.59 -9.47 1.68
C ALA A 237 -10.21 -8.95 1.27
N ASN A 238 -9.35 -9.84 0.75
CA ASN A 238 -8.11 -9.45 0.12
C ASN A 238 -8.42 -8.60 -1.12
N THR A 239 -7.97 -7.36 -1.11
CA THR A 239 -8.36 -6.33 -2.07
C THR A 239 -7.13 -5.59 -2.55
N TRP A 240 -6.91 -5.57 -3.85
CA TRP A 240 -5.92 -4.70 -4.47
C TRP A 240 -6.48 -3.28 -4.57
N VAL A 241 -5.80 -2.35 -3.96
CA VAL A 241 -6.08 -0.92 -4.00
C VAL A 241 -5.19 -0.30 -5.06
N VAL A 242 -5.78 0.26 -6.11
CA VAL A 242 -5.06 0.76 -7.28
C VAL A 242 -5.39 2.23 -7.49
N PRO A 243 -4.47 3.15 -7.15
CA PRO A 243 -4.67 4.56 -7.47
C PRO A 243 -4.73 4.80 -8.97
N LEU A 244 -5.64 5.66 -9.38
CA LEU A 244 -5.81 6.08 -10.76
C LEU A 244 -5.36 7.53 -10.93
N VAL A 245 -4.46 7.76 -11.87
CA VAL A 245 -3.94 9.09 -12.18
C VAL A 245 -4.30 9.49 -13.62
N ALA A 246 -4.37 10.80 -13.87
CA ALA A 246 -4.39 11.31 -15.23
C ALA A 246 -3.03 11.11 -15.91
N GLU A 247 -2.95 11.28 -17.24
CA GLU A 247 -1.68 11.27 -17.99
C GLU A 247 -0.65 12.27 -17.45
N SER A 248 -1.11 13.36 -16.80
CA SER A 248 -0.27 14.34 -16.12
C SER A 248 0.33 13.87 -14.79
N GLY A 249 -0.02 12.67 -14.32
CA GLY A 249 0.36 12.14 -13.01
C GLY A 249 -0.53 12.60 -11.85
N LYS A 250 -1.53 13.48 -12.09
CA LYS A 250 -2.42 13.96 -11.02
C LYS A 250 -3.39 12.84 -10.62
N TYR A 251 -3.51 12.59 -9.30
CA TYR A 251 -4.50 11.67 -8.73
C TYR A 251 -5.93 12.06 -9.16
N GLN A 252 -6.71 11.08 -9.58
CA GLN A 252 -8.08 11.26 -10.05
C GLN A 252 -9.08 10.41 -9.27
N SER A 253 -8.76 9.16 -9.00
CA SER A 253 -9.67 8.23 -8.34
C SER A 253 -8.92 7.00 -7.79
N LEU A 254 -9.69 6.09 -7.22
CA LEU A 254 -9.24 4.82 -6.71
C LEU A 254 -10.02 3.68 -7.36
N ALA A 255 -9.33 2.63 -7.76
CA ALA A 255 -9.94 1.36 -8.12
C ALA A 255 -9.67 0.32 -7.03
N LEU A 256 -10.66 -0.50 -6.73
CA LEU A 256 -10.59 -1.62 -5.81
C LEU A 256 -10.85 -2.91 -6.58
N VAL A 257 -9.93 -3.88 -6.47
CA VAL A 257 -10.03 -5.16 -7.15
C VAL A 257 -10.09 -6.27 -6.12
N GLN A 258 -11.14 -7.05 -6.10
CA GLN A 258 -11.20 -8.21 -5.23
C GLN A 258 -10.18 -9.25 -5.71
N ALA A 259 -9.22 -9.62 -4.87
CA ALA A 259 -8.13 -10.52 -5.24
C ALA A 259 -8.64 -11.91 -5.69
N SER A 260 -9.71 -12.41 -5.09
CA SER A 260 -10.23 -13.76 -5.36
C SER A 260 -10.92 -13.94 -6.71
N ASN A 261 -11.33 -12.86 -7.41
CA ASN A 261 -12.09 -12.97 -8.67
C ASN A 261 -11.84 -11.87 -9.68
N GLY A 262 -10.98 -10.90 -9.35
CA GLY A 262 -10.65 -9.80 -10.26
C GLY A 262 -11.77 -8.78 -10.49
N HIS A 263 -12.84 -8.77 -9.69
CA HIS A 263 -13.89 -7.77 -9.84
C HIS A 263 -13.37 -6.37 -9.51
N VAL A 264 -13.62 -5.43 -10.41
CA VAL A 264 -13.10 -4.05 -10.33
C VAL A 264 -14.23 -3.10 -10.00
N VAL A 265 -14.07 -2.32 -8.95
CA VAL A 265 -14.90 -1.16 -8.61
C VAL A 265 -14.04 0.09 -8.76
N VAL A 266 -14.57 1.10 -9.46
CA VAL A 266 -13.86 2.37 -9.69
C VAL A 266 -14.67 3.50 -9.09
N GLY A 267 -14.03 4.31 -8.25
CA GLY A 267 -14.66 5.50 -7.67
C GLY A 267 -14.96 6.55 -8.72
N ASN A 268 -16.05 7.28 -8.51
CA ASN A 268 -16.45 8.35 -9.43
C ASN A 268 -15.46 9.52 -9.36
N VAL A 269 -14.79 9.81 -10.46
CA VAL A 269 -13.79 10.89 -10.57
C VAL A 269 -14.37 12.29 -10.29
N ASN A 270 -15.68 12.46 -10.44
CA ASN A 270 -16.39 13.72 -10.19
C ASN A 270 -16.92 13.83 -8.75
N ALA A 271 -16.74 12.80 -7.93
CA ALA A 271 -17.11 12.86 -6.51
C ALA A 271 -16.15 13.78 -5.76
N GLY A 272 -16.63 14.47 -4.72
CA GLY A 272 -15.79 15.29 -3.84
C GLY A 272 -14.68 14.48 -3.13
N ALA A 273 -14.89 13.15 -2.97
CA ALA A 273 -13.93 12.21 -2.41
C ALA A 273 -14.03 10.86 -3.17
N PRO A 274 -13.38 10.73 -4.33
CA PRO A 274 -13.47 9.52 -5.16
C PRO A 274 -13.08 8.22 -4.45
N GLN A 275 -12.14 8.29 -3.51
CA GLN A 275 -11.72 7.14 -2.69
C GLN A 275 -12.85 6.64 -1.77
N ASN A 276 -13.63 7.54 -1.18
CA ASN A 276 -14.75 7.17 -0.31
C ASN A 276 -15.91 6.56 -1.13
N ASP A 277 -16.13 7.08 -2.32
CA ASP A 277 -17.11 6.54 -3.26
C ASP A 277 -16.72 5.12 -3.71
N ALA A 278 -15.44 4.88 -4.06
CA ALA A 278 -14.93 3.55 -4.39
C ALA A 278 -15.16 2.56 -3.23
N LEU A 279 -14.81 2.95 -2.00
CA LEU A 279 -15.00 2.12 -0.81
C LEU A 279 -16.47 1.81 -0.54
N ALA A 280 -17.35 2.80 -0.69
CA ALA A 280 -18.79 2.60 -0.52
C ALA A 280 -19.36 1.61 -1.54
N GLN A 281 -19.04 1.79 -2.83
CA GLN A 281 -19.46 0.89 -3.89
C GLN A 281 -18.89 -0.53 -3.69
N TYR A 282 -17.63 -0.65 -3.31
CA TYR A 282 -16.99 -1.94 -3.05
C TYR A 282 -17.62 -2.68 -1.87
N ARG A 283 -17.99 -1.97 -0.82
CA ARG A 283 -18.72 -2.52 0.31
C ARG A 283 -20.08 -3.08 -0.10
N VAL A 284 -20.83 -2.35 -0.94
CA VAL A 284 -22.10 -2.84 -1.52
C VAL A 284 -21.86 -4.11 -2.32
N PHE A 285 -20.84 -4.12 -3.18
CA PHE A 285 -20.50 -5.28 -3.99
C PHE A 285 -20.19 -6.52 -3.11
N LEU A 286 -19.41 -6.36 -2.05
CA LEU A 286 -19.10 -7.45 -1.13
C LEU A 286 -20.34 -7.91 -0.34
N GLY A 287 -21.19 -6.98 0.10
CA GLY A 287 -22.47 -7.27 0.75
C GLY A 287 -23.37 -8.12 -0.16
N ASN A 288 -23.56 -7.72 -1.39
CA ASN A 288 -24.36 -8.44 -2.39
C ASN A 288 -23.85 -9.87 -2.66
N ARG A 289 -22.57 -10.16 -2.42
CA ARG A 289 -21.98 -11.49 -2.58
C ARG A 289 -22.04 -12.38 -1.34
N ALA A 290 -21.92 -11.77 -0.14
CA ALA A 290 -22.13 -12.49 1.11
C ALA A 290 -23.53 -13.14 1.16
N GLU A 291 -24.45 -12.64 0.36
CA GLU A 291 -25.83 -13.09 0.26
C GLU A 291 -26.06 -14.39 -0.50
N ALA A 292 -25.15 -14.82 -1.35
CA ALA A 292 -25.28 -16.14 -2.00
C ALA A 292 -25.18 -17.31 -0.98
N GLY A 293 -24.81 -17.01 0.29
CA GLY A 293 -24.69 -17.98 1.35
C GLY A 293 -25.24 -17.57 2.73
N VAL A 294 -25.68 -16.32 2.94
CA VAL A 294 -26.23 -15.84 4.22
C VAL A 294 -27.71 -15.51 4.03
N ALA A 295 -28.55 -16.05 4.91
CA ALA A 295 -30.00 -15.80 4.89
C ALA A 295 -30.30 -14.29 4.92
N GLN A 296 -30.83 -13.77 3.82
CA GLN A 296 -31.41 -12.42 3.78
C GLN A 296 -32.63 -12.38 4.69
N ALA A 297 -32.68 -11.43 5.57
CA ALA A 297 -33.89 -11.15 6.33
C ALA A 297 -34.70 -10.07 5.56
N ALA A 298 -35.87 -10.42 5.09
CA ALA A 298 -36.83 -9.42 4.65
C ALA A 298 -37.34 -8.66 5.88
N ILE A 299 -37.12 -7.35 5.90
CA ILE A 299 -37.42 -6.47 7.02
C ILE A 299 -38.40 -5.42 6.54
N SER A 300 -39.45 -5.21 7.31
CA SER A 300 -40.40 -4.14 7.10
C SER A 300 -40.72 -3.47 8.43
N GLY A 301 -40.97 -2.18 8.40
CA GLY A 301 -41.29 -1.45 9.62
C GLY A 301 -41.44 0.05 9.40
N THR A 302 -41.74 0.73 10.48
CA THR A 302 -41.88 2.20 10.49
C THR A 302 -40.53 2.83 10.81
N VAL A 303 -40.11 3.79 10.02
CA VAL A 303 -38.87 4.55 10.27
C VAL A 303 -39.02 5.33 11.59
N GLU A 304 -38.10 5.12 12.51
CA GLU A 304 -37.98 5.91 13.73
C GLU A 304 -37.00 7.05 13.58
N ARG A 305 -35.81 6.73 12.99
CA ARG A 305 -34.75 7.71 12.75
C ARG A 305 -34.11 7.44 11.40
N ILE A 306 -33.68 8.51 10.77
CA ILE A 306 -32.88 8.47 9.56
C ILE A 306 -31.75 9.50 9.64
N ALA A 307 -30.59 9.16 9.17
CA ALA A 307 -29.45 10.05 9.06
C ALA A 307 -28.74 9.82 7.72
N VAL A 308 -28.41 10.89 7.04
CA VAL A 308 -27.71 10.85 5.76
C VAL A 308 -26.27 11.30 5.97
N SER A 309 -25.33 10.50 5.52
CA SER A 309 -23.91 10.86 5.46
C SER A 309 -23.42 10.81 4.02
N GLN A 310 -22.19 11.25 3.75
CA GLN A 310 -21.59 11.15 2.42
C GLN A 310 -21.38 9.70 1.95
N ALA A 311 -21.36 8.74 2.87
CA ALA A 311 -21.06 7.33 2.57
C ALA A 311 -22.25 6.39 2.63
N ALA A 312 -23.32 6.74 3.38
CA ALA A 312 -24.49 5.89 3.54
C ALA A 312 -25.68 6.66 4.13
N ILE A 313 -26.87 6.10 3.95
CA ILE A 313 -28.10 6.51 4.66
C ILE A 313 -28.33 5.50 5.77
N TYR A 314 -28.39 5.95 7.02
CA TYR A 314 -28.65 5.10 8.18
C TYR A 314 -30.11 5.16 8.57
N VAL A 315 -30.74 4.01 8.76
CA VAL A 315 -32.15 3.89 9.10
C VAL A 315 -32.30 3.06 10.37
N VAL A 316 -33.11 3.54 11.29
CA VAL A 316 -33.53 2.81 12.50
C VAL A 316 -35.05 2.67 12.44
N LEU A 317 -35.55 1.45 12.63
CA LEU A 317 -36.98 1.16 12.66
C LEU A 317 -37.50 1.18 14.09
N ARG A 318 -38.77 1.56 14.24
CA ARG A 318 -39.45 1.61 15.53
C ARG A 318 -39.50 0.23 16.18
N GLY A 319 -38.98 0.14 17.40
CA GLY A 319 -38.92 -1.11 18.15
C GLY A 319 -37.75 -2.05 17.73
N ASP A 320 -36.94 -1.66 16.79
CA ASP A 320 -35.75 -2.41 16.38
C ASP A 320 -34.47 -1.66 16.80
N ARG A 321 -33.56 -2.33 17.51
CA ARG A 321 -32.30 -1.74 17.97
C ARG A 321 -31.20 -1.74 16.93
N ARG A 322 -31.44 -2.36 15.77
CA ARG A 322 -30.46 -2.46 14.70
C ARG A 322 -30.36 -1.16 13.91
N ILE A 323 -29.16 -0.83 13.48
CA ILE A 323 -28.93 0.28 12.56
C ILE A 323 -28.74 -0.33 11.18
N PHE A 324 -29.58 0.07 10.25
CA PHE A 324 -29.57 -0.39 8.87
C PHE A 324 -28.86 0.65 8.00
N SER A 325 -27.84 0.22 7.24
CA SER A 325 -27.06 1.09 6.35
C SER A 325 -27.43 0.85 4.90
N VAL A 326 -28.01 1.86 4.27
CA VAL A 326 -28.26 1.90 2.82
C VAL A 326 -27.03 2.55 2.17
N SER A 327 -26.22 1.77 1.49
CA SER A 327 -24.94 2.25 0.90
C SER A 327 -25.16 3.03 -0.42
N ASP A 328 -26.30 2.82 -1.10
CA ASP A 328 -26.66 3.63 -2.26
C ASP A 328 -27.26 4.97 -1.80
N VAL A 329 -26.40 5.96 -1.68
CA VAL A 329 -26.76 7.33 -1.31
C VAL A 329 -27.56 8.06 -2.40
N THR A 330 -27.70 7.48 -3.57
CA THR A 330 -28.53 8.02 -4.67
C THR A 330 -29.94 7.41 -4.69
N ASN A 331 -30.21 6.44 -3.81
CA ASN A 331 -31.52 5.80 -3.72
C ASN A 331 -32.59 6.81 -3.29
N ALA A 332 -33.41 7.24 -4.25
CA ALA A 332 -34.45 8.26 -4.00
C ALA A 332 -35.46 7.84 -2.93
N SER A 333 -35.79 6.53 -2.83
CA SER A 333 -36.73 6.01 -1.83
C SER A 333 -36.15 6.11 -0.41
N ALA A 334 -34.83 5.95 -0.27
CA ALA A 334 -34.15 6.09 1.01
C ALA A 334 -33.89 7.56 1.36
N LEU A 335 -33.46 8.38 0.38
CA LEU A 335 -33.23 9.82 0.56
C LEU A 335 -34.48 10.59 0.99
N LEU A 336 -35.63 10.21 0.43
CA LEU A 336 -36.92 10.85 0.71
C LEU A 336 -37.65 10.24 1.94
N ALA A 337 -37.08 9.19 2.54
CA ALA A 337 -37.68 8.60 3.72
C ALA A 337 -37.55 9.53 4.93
N LYS A 338 -38.59 9.53 5.76
CA LYS A 338 -38.70 10.34 6.97
C LYS A 338 -39.28 9.53 8.14
N PRO A 339 -39.10 9.96 9.40
CA PRO A 339 -39.72 9.32 10.51
C PRO A 339 -41.24 9.20 10.32
N GLY A 340 -41.77 8.00 10.56
CA GLY A 340 -43.18 7.65 10.36
C GLY A 340 -43.48 6.93 9.05
N ASP A 341 -42.57 6.93 8.06
CA ASP A 341 -42.78 6.20 6.83
C ASP A 341 -42.71 4.67 7.02
N GLN A 342 -43.52 3.96 6.27
CA GLN A 342 -43.45 2.50 6.14
C GLN A 342 -42.44 2.14 5.09
N VAL A 343 -41.45 1.31 5.44
CA VAL A 343 -40.40 0.87 4.55
C VAL A 343 -40.27 -0.64 4.54
N SER A 344 -39.82 -1.18 3.42
CA SER A 344 -39.48 -2.59 3.26
C SER A 344 -38.15 -2.72 2.55
N PHE A 345 -37.30 -3.66 3.00
CA PHE A 345 -36.00 -3.93 2.40
C PHE A 345 -35.50 -5.31 2.80
N ASN A 346 -34.54 -5.82 2.06
CA ASN A 346 -33.74 -6.96 2.46
C ASN A 346 -32.48 -6.44 3.15
N ALA A 347 -32.07 -7.07 4.24
CA ALA A 347 -30.83 -6.74 4.90
C ALA A 347 -30.03 -7.99 5.27
N SER A 348 -28.74 -7.88 5.14
CA SER A 348 -27.76 -8.91 5.56
C SER A 348 -26.75 -8.31 6.53
N MET A 349 -26.15 -9.16 7.34
CA MET A 349 -25.08 -8.75 8.26
C MET A 349 -23.74 -8.89 7.57
N ASP A 350 -22.95 -7.82 7.52
CA ASP A 350 -21.58 -7.87 7.01
C ASP A 350 -20.60 -8.50 8.02
N ALA A 351 -19.35 -8.69 7.61
CA ALA A 351 -18.29 -9.26 8.45
C ALA A 351 -17.97 -8.39 9.69
N GLN A 352 -18.29 -7.09 9.67
CA GLN A 352 -18.15 -6.16 10.79
C GLN A 352 -19.41 -6.10 11.68
N ARG A 353 -20.37 -7.02 11.47
CA ARG A 353 -21.66 -7.07 12.18
C ARG A 353 -22.54 -5.85 11.94
N GLN A 354 -22.42 -5.21 10.77
CA GLN A 354 -23.30 -4.11 10.37
C GLN A 354 -24.39 -4.65 9.44
N TRP A 355 -25.62 -4.14 9.59
CA TRP A 355 -26.74 -4.50 8.73
C TRP A 355 -26.74 -3.67 7.45
N ILE A 356 -26.40 -4.29 6.33
CA ILE A 356 -26.40 -3.66 5.01
C ILE A 356 -27.74 -3.90 4.35
N VAL A 357 -28.37 -2.82 3.90
CA VAL A 357 -29.68 -2.82 3.26
C VAL A 357 -29.54 -2.92 1.76
N GLN A 358 -30.40 -3.73 1.19
CA GLN A 358 -30.58 -3.89 -0.24
C GLN A 358 -32.04 -3.66 -0.62
N SER A 359 -32.27 -3.28 -1.86
CA SER A 359 -33.62 -3.10 -2.43
C SER A 359 -34.56 -2.28 -1.53
N PHE A 360 -34.05 -1.17 -0.98
CA PHE A 360 -34.86 -0.30 -0.11
C PHE A 360 -36.05 0.28 -0.84
N LYS A 361 -37.25 0.11 -0.27
CA LYS A 361 -38.51 0.63 -0.78
C LYS A 361 -39.21 1.42 0.32
N ASN A 362 -39.66 2.60 -0.03
CA ASN A 362 -40.53 3.40 0.82
C ASN A 362 -41.98 3.20 0.35
N GLU A 363 -42.73 2.41 1.11
CA GLU A 363 -44.12 2.06 0.76
C GLU A 363 -45.09 3.27 0.93
N THR A 364 -44.68 4.27 1.74
CA THR A 364 -45.48 5.48 1.91
C THR A 364 -45.43 6.40 0.71
N LEU A 365 -44.37 6.37 -0.08
CA LEU A 365 -44.20 7.18 -1.31
C LEU A 365 -44.96 6.63 -2.53
N ARG A 366 -45.59 5.45 -2.42
CA ARG A 366 -46.31 4.78 -3.51
C ARG A 366 -47.77 5.17 -3.65
N LYS A 367 -48.22 6.19 -2.96
CA LYS A 367 -49.62 6.67 -3.09
C LYS A 367 -49.71 7.91 -3.96
#